data_438865a04847519f98bccb032f0dc9ae
#
_entry.id   438865a04847519f98bccb032f0dc9ae
#
_cell.length_a   1.000
_cell.length_b   1.000
_cell.length_c   1.000
_cell.angle_alpha   90.00
_cell.angle_beta   90.00
_cell.angle_gamma   90.00
#
_symmetry.space_group_name_H-M   'P 1'
#
loop_
_entity.id
_entity.type
_entity.pdbx_description
1 polymer ?
#
loop_
_entity_poly.entity_id
_entity_poly.type
_entity_poly.pdbx_seq_one_letter_code
_entity_poly.pdbx_strand_id
1 'polypeptide(L)'
;MLIEKYHVWAKFDVEEPGVIIAFVSMYGNTANAASLLATKLGLAGVKNIRLYDLNSVDFSYIIGDVYRFSNLVLLAPNYNVTLHLTAQHFLTELEYHGFTKRNYSLVANSTWGGRALPFMEETFSKFRDVKLVGEPFTILTKLKEDTTNNLDNLAKEIVKSLE
;
A
#
# COMPACT_ATOMS: atom_id res chain seq x y z
N MET A 1 -24.02 18.72 -2.35
CA MET A 1 -22.54 18.88 -2.17
C MET A 1 -22.04 18.27 -0.87
N LEU A 2 -22.33 18.79 0.33
CA LEU A 2 -21.86 18.16 1.58
C LEU A 2 -22.60 16.85 1.91
N ILE A 3 -23.89 16.80 1.69
CA ILE A 3 -24.76 15.63 1.90
C ILE A 3 -24.33 14.44 1.00
N GLU A 4 -23.96 14.71 -0.23
CA GLU A 4 -23.47 13.67 -1.16
C GLU A 4 -22.16 13.04 -0.67
N LYS A 5 -21.22 13.84 -0.15
CA LYS A 5 -20.00 13.32 0.47
C LYS A 5 -20.29 12.46 1.71
N TYR A 6 -21.24 12.86 2.55
CA TYR A 6 -21.67 12.04 3.67
C TYR A 6 -22.24 10.68 3.25
N HIS A 7 -22.94 10.61 2.14
CA HIS A 7 -23.43 9.34 1.60
C HIS A 7 -22.30 8.45 1.11
N VAL A 8 -21.26 9.00 0.48
CA VAL A 8 -20.07 8.27 0.07
C VAL A 8 -19.34 7.71 1.31
N TRP A 9 -19.10 8.53 2.31
CA TRP A 9 -18.41 8.14 3.54
C TRP A 9 -19.20 7.10 4.36
N ALA A 10 -20.50 7.28 4.50
CA ALA A 10 -21.36 6.36 5.24
C ALA A 10 -21.43 4.95 4.60
N LYS A 11 -21.16 4.85 3.30
CA LYS A 11 -21.10 3.59 2.56
C LYS A 11 -19.69 3.04 2.38
N PHE A 12 -18.67 3.74 2.84
CA PHE A 12 -17.26 3.45 2.56
C PHE A 12 -16.94 3.43 1.06
N ASP A 13 -17.66 4.16 0.24
CA ASP A 13 -17.42 4.25 -1.19
C ASP A 13 -16.16 5.09 -1.47
N VAL A 14 -15.51 4.87 -2.61
CA VAL A 14 -14.33 5.63 -3.05
C VAL A 14 -14.76 7.04 -3.47
N GLU A 15 -14.06 8.08 -2.98
CA GLU A 15 -14.36 9.46 -3.40
C GLU A 15 -13.77 9.76 -4.77
N GLU A 16 -12.53 9.32 -5.01
CA GLU A 16 -11.82 9.57 -6.26
C GLU A 16 -10.76 8.50 -6.56
N PRO A 17 -10.49 8.23 -7.84
CA PRO A 17 -9.40 7.34 -8.21
C PRO A 17 -8.05 7.87 -7.75
N GLY A 18 -7.26 7.04 -7.09
CA GLY A 18 -5.94 7.42 -6.62
C GLY A 18 -5.23 6.30 -5.89
N VAL A 19 -3.97 6.51 -5.58
CA VAL A 19 -3.07 5.53 -5.00
C VAL A 19 -2.39 6.09 -3.76
N ILE A 20 -2.55 5.39 -2.66
CA ILE A 20 -1.74 5.59 -1.44
C ILE A 20 -0.59 4.59 -1.49
N ILE A 21 0.61 5.05 -1.36
CA ILE A 21 1.81 4.23 -1.17
C ILE A 21 2.30 4.46 0.26
N ALA A 22 1.98 3.53 1.14
CA ALA A 22 2.41 3.56 2.53
C ALA A 22 3.62 2.63 2.68
N PHE A 23 4.70 3.10 3.29
CA PHE A 23 5.90 2.30 3.44
C PHE A 23 6.57 2.48 4.80
N VAL A 24 7.33 1.46 5.20
CA VAL A 24 8.31 1.52 6.28
C VAL A 24 9.68 1.24 5.70
N SER A 25 10.68 2.02 6.06
CA SER A 25 12.07 1.78 5.62
C SER A 25 13.04 1.93 6.79
N MET A 26 13.95 0.96 6.94
CA MET A 26 15.02 1.01 7.95
C MET A 26 16.32 1.56 7.37
N TYR A 27 16.68 1.14 6.17
CA TYR A 27 17.97 1.46 5.52
C TYR A 27 17.82 2.14 4.16
N GLY A 28 16.62 2.63 3.83
CA GLY A 28 16.36 3.35 2.58
C GLY A 28 15.93 2.47 1.38
N ASN A 29 16.14 1.16 1.41
CA ASN A 29 15.82 0.30 0.27
C ASN A 29 14.32 0.21 -0.04
N THR A 30 13.50 0.09 0.99
CA THR A 30 12.03 0.09 0.83
C THR A 30 11.52 1.46 0.40
N ALA A 31 12.09 2.53 0.95
CA ALA A 31 11.78 3.90 0.52
C ALA A 31 12.10 4.14 -0.95
N ASN A 32 13.25 3.64 -1.43
CA ASN A 32 13.62 3.72 -2.84
C ASN A 32 12.61 2.98 -3.74
N ALA A 33 12.16 1.79 -3.33
CA ALA A 33 11.15 1.04 -4.07
C ALA A 33 9.81 1.78 -4.12
N ALA A 34 9.38 2.35 -2.99
CA ALA A 34 8.15 3.15 -2.91
C ALA A 34 8.22 4.40 -3.81
N SER A 35 9.34 5.11 -3.79
CA SER A 35 9.58 6.29 -4.64
C SER A 35 9.63 5.93 -6.12
N LEU A 36 10.25 4.81 -6.47
CA LEU A 36 10.29 4.33 -7.85
C LEU A 36 8.89 3.95 -8.35
N LEU A 37 8.10 3.26 -7.53
CA LEU A 37 6.70 2.94 -7.87
C LEU A 37 5.88 4.22 -8.07
N ALA A 38 6.00 5.21 -7.18
CA ALA A 38 5.32 6.49 -7.32
C ALA A 38 5.68 7.19 -8.63
N THR A 39 6.97 7.20 -8.99
CA THR A 39 7.46 7.76 -10.25
C THR A 39 6.85 7.04 -11.46
N LYS A 40 6.83 5.70 -11.46
CA LYS A 40 6.25 4.90 -12.55
C LYS A 40 4.75 5.17 -12.71
N LEU A 41 4.00 5.27 -11.63
CA LEU A 41 2.58 5.62 -11.65
C LEU A 41 2.35 7.04 -12.18
N GLY A 42 3.17 8.00 -11.77
CA GLY A 42 3.11 9.38 -12.28
C GLY A 42 3.40 9.46 -13.77
N LEU A 43 4.42 8.76 -14.26
CA LEU A 43 4.74 8.67 -15.69
C LEU A 43 3.63 7.98 -16.50
N ALA A 44 2.89 7.06 -15.89
CA ALA A 44 1.72 6.42 -16.49
C ALA A 44 0.44 7.29 -16.43
N GLY A 45 0.52 8.52 -15.89
CA GLY A 45 -0.57 9.49 -15.89
C GLY A 45 -1.49 9.44 -14.67
N VAL A 46 -1.15 8.70 -13.62
CA VAL A 46 -1.92 8.71 -12.37
C VAL A 46 -1.78 10.07 -11.70
N LYS A 47 -2.89 10.77 -11.48
CA LYS A 47 -2.90 12.15 -10.97
C LYS A 47 -2.84 12.23 -9.45
N ASN A 48 -3.52 11.29 -8.77
CA ASN A 48 -3.62 11.28 -7.31
C ASN A 48 -2.71 10.19 -6.75
N ILE A 49 -1.50 10.56 -6.35
CA ILE A 49 -0.55 9.68 -5.69
C ILE A 49 -0.17 10.31 -4.36
N ARG A 50 -0.26 9.55 -3.27
CA ARG A 50 0.23 9.93 -1.95
C ARG A 50 1.29 8.94 -1.51
N LEU A 51 2.42 9.45 -1.06
CA LEU A 51 3.56 8.66 -0.58
C LEU A 51 3.76 8.95 0.91
N TYR A 52 3.61 7.94 1.77
CA TYR A 52 3.68 8.07 3.22
C TYR A 52 4.74 7.17 3.82
N ASP A 53 5.71 7.77 4.51
CA ASP A 53 6.58 7.07 5.43
C ASP A 53 5.84 6.89 6.76
N LEU A 54 5.49 5.65 7.10
CA LEU A 54 4.77 5.30 8.31
C LEU A 54 5.52 5.60 9.61
N ASN A 55 6.84 5.80 9.54
CA ASN A 55 7.63 6.23 10.70
C ASN A 55 7.57 7.74 10.95
N SER A 56 7.09 8.53 9.99
CA SER A 56 7.20 9.99 10.03
C SER A 56 5.86 10.71 10.05
N VAL A 57 4.77 10.03 9.70
CA VAL A 57 3.43 10.64 9.56
C VAL A 57 2.46 9.98 10.53
N ASP A 58 1.63 10.81 11.19
CA ASP A 58 0.55 10.32 12.04
C ASP A 58 -0.48 9.55 11.19
N PHE A 59 -0.88 8.37 11.67
CA PHE A 59 -1.77 7.47 10.93
C PHE A 59 -3.16 8.05 10.66
N SER A 60 -3.61 9.00 11.47
CA SER A 60 -4.92 9.65 11.27
C SER A 60 -5.03 10.32 9.90
N TYR A 61 -3.94 10.96 9.44
CA TYR A 61 -3.90 11.55 8.09
C TYR A 61 -3.92 10.49 6.99
N ILE A 62 -3.16 9.41 7.18
CA ILE A 62 -3.06 8.33 6.20
C ILE A 62 -4.41 7.61 6.09
N ILE A 63 -5.05 7.31 7.21
CA ILE A 63 -6.37 6.66 7.25
C ILE A 63 -7.42 7.52 6.51
N GLY A 64 -7.42 8.83 6.70
CA GLY A 64 -8.29 9.74 5.95
C GLY A 64 -8.14 9.58 4.43
N ASP A 65 -6.91 9.56 3.94
CA ASP A 65 -6.63 9.37 2.51
C ASP A 65 -6.91 7.93 2.03
N VAL A 66 -6.71 6.91 2.86
CA VAL A 66 -7.07 5.51 2.55
C VAL A 66 -8.56 5.39 2.26
N TYR A 67 -9.40 6.15 2.95
CA TYR A 67 -10.85 6.16 2.67
C TYR A 67 -11.25 7.07 1.52
N ARG A 68 -10.40 8.01 1.15
CA ARG A 68 -10.62 8.89 0.01
C ARG A 68 -10.30 8.21 -1.32
N PHE A 69 -9.18 7.51 -1.40
CA PHE A 69 -8.65 6.95 -2.64
C PHE A 69 -8.95 5.46 -2.79
N SER A 70 -8.86 4.97 -4.03
CA SER A 70 -9.25 3.60 -4.39
C SER A 70 -8.22 2.52 -4.10
N ASN A 71 -6.94 2.86 -4.07
CA ASN A 71 -5.86 1.88 -3.99
C ASN A 71 -4.89 2.17 -2.83
N LEU A 72 -4.56 1.13 -2.08
CA LEU A 72 -3.51 1.14 -1.05
C LEU A 72 -2.39 0.18 -1.44
N VAL A 73 -1.17 0.67 -1.53
CA VAL A 73 0.04 -0.15 -1.66
C VAL A 73 0.81 -0.09 -0.35
N LEU A 74 1.09 -1.25 0.24
CA LEU A 74 1.88 -1.34 1.45
C LEU A 74 3.24 -1.99 1.14
N LEU A 75 4.33 -1.24 1.43
CA LEU A 75 5.69 -1.74 1.32
C LEU A 75 6.32 -1.78 2.71
N ALA A 76 6.73 -2.95 3.18
CA ALA A 76 7.29 -3.06 4.52
C ALA A 76 8.38 -4.14 4.63
N PRO A 77 9.42 -3.88 5.46
CA PRO A 77 10.50 -4.83 5.65
C PRO A 77 10.18 -5.85 6.73
N ASN A 78 10.89 -6.96 6.68
CA ASN A 78 11.02 -7.86 7.81
C ASN A 78 11.79 -7.18 8.95
N TYR A 79 11.33 -7.44 10.15
CA TYR A 79 12.03 -7.13 11.39
C TYR A 79 11.86 -8.30 12.38
N ASN A 80 12.96 -8.84 12.90
CA ASN A 80 12.93 -10.02 13.77
C ASN A 80 12.06 -11.17 13.21
N VAL A 81 12.31 -11.55 11.96
CA VAL A 81 11.61 -12.65 11.25
C VAL A 81 10.13 -12.37 10.92
N THR A 82 9.55 -11.27 11.35
CA THR A 82 8.17 -10.89 11.11
C THR A 82 8.05 -9.52 10.41
N LEU A 83 6.86 -9.01 10.25
CA LEU A 83 6.61 -7.67 9.72
C LEU A 83 7.11 -6.60 10.70
N HIS A 84 7.66 -5.51 10.20
CA HIS A 84 8.10 -4.36 11.01
C HIS A 84 6.95 -3.81 11.88
N LEU A 85 7.25 -3.49 13.14
CA LEU A 85 6.25 -3.10 14.15
C LEU A 85 5.37 -1.92 13.74
N THR A 86 5.95 -0.90 13.11
CA THR A 86 5.19 0.25 12.60
C THR A 86 4.16 -0.17 11.55
N ALA A 87 4.53 -1.10 10.66
CA ALA A 87 3.59 -1.64 9.68
C ALA A 87 2.51 -2.51 10.33
N GLN A 88 2.85 -3.30 11.36
CA GLN A 88 1.84 -4.04 12.14
C GLN A 88 0.84 -3.09 12.81
N HIS A 89 1.33 -2.02 13.41
CA HIS A 89 0.47 -1.00 14.01
C HIS A 89 -0.45 -0.36 12.95
N PHE A 90 0.08 0.00 11.79
CA PHE A 90 -0.75 0.53 10.70
C PHE A 90 -1.83 -0.46 10.24
N LEU A 91 -1.52 -1.75 10.14
CA LEU A 91 -2.51 -2.78 9.84
C LEU A 91 -3.60 -2.90 10.92
N THR A 92 -3.22 -2.76 12.19
CA THR A 92 -4.17 -2.71 13.31
C THR A 92 -5.10 -1.50 13.20
N GLU A 93 -4.59 -0.33 12.81
CA GLU A 93 -5.42 0.85 12.56
C GLU A 93 -6.40 0.63 11.39
N LEU A 94 -5.97 -0.03 10.32
CA LEU A 94 -6.88 -0.42 9.22
C LEU A 94 -8.01 -1.34 9.72
N GLU A 95 -7.70 -2.31 10.60
CA GLU A 95 -8.70 -3.18 11.21
C GLU A 95 -9.71 -2.38 12.07
N TYR A 96 -9.23 -1.51 12.95
CA TYR A 96 -10.09 -0.72 13.84
C TYR A 96 -11.01 0.23 13.07
N HIS A 97 -10.54 0.77 11.95
CA HIS A 97 -11.33 1.65 11.09
C HIS A 97 -12.19 0.89 10.06
N GLY A 98 -12.11 -0.45 10.01
CA GLY A 98 -12.94 -1.28 9.13
C GLY A 98 -12.58 -1.14 7.65
N PHE A 99 -11.29 -1.32 7.31
CA PHE A 99 -10.80 -1.25 5.92
C PHE A 99 -11.62 -2.14 4.99
N THR A 100 -12.21 -1.55 3.96
CA THR A 100 -13.14 -2.23 3.03
C THR A 100 -13.27 -1.46 1.71
N LYS A 101 -13.81 -2.10 0.69
CA LYS A 101 -14.12 -1.53 -0.65
C LYS A 101 -12.94 -0.83 -1.32
N ARG A 102 -11.75 -1.37 -1.14
CA ARG A 102 -10.50 -0.83 -1.69
C ARG A 102 -9.70 -1.90 -2.40
N ASN A 103 -8.93 -1.47 -3.36
CA ASN A 103 -7.87 -2.29 -3.93
C ASN A 103 -6.62 -2.20 -3.05
N TYR A 104 -5.85 -3.27 -3.00
CA TYR A 104 -4.59 -3.27 -2.27
C TYR A 104 -3.49 -4.01 -3.02
N SER A 105 -2.24 -3.65 -2.73
CA SER A 105 -1.04 -4.32 -3.26
C SER A 105 0.00 -4.44 -2.15
N LEU A 106 0.77 -5.51 -2.13
CA LEU A 106 1.70 -5.83 -1.07
C LEU A 106 3.11 -6.08 -1.60
N VAL A 107 4.09 -5.43 -1.00
CA VAL A 107 5.50 -5.62 -1.30
C VAL A 107 6.28 -5.74 0.02
N ALA A 108 6.98 -6.83 0.20
CA ALA A 108 7.89 -6.99 1.33
C ALA A 108 9.33 -6.66 0.95
N ASN A 109 10.15 -6.36 1.96
CA ASN A 109 11.60 -6.31 1.82
C ASN A 109 12.25 -7.23 2.85
N SER A 110 13.22 -8.03 2.43
CA SER A 110 13.91 -8.98 3.29
C SER A 110 15.33 -9.20 2.83
N THR A 111 16.23 -9.52 3.75
CA THR A 111 17.61 -9.91 3.43
C THR A 111 17.76 -11.44 3.34
N TRP A 112 17.13 -12.19 4.24
CA TRP A 112 17.33 -13.64 4.40
C TRP A 112 16.05 -14.47 4.28
N GLY A 113 14.99 -13.91 3.81
CA GLY A 113 13.65 -14.46 3.96
C GLY A 113 13.02 -13.99 5.29
N GLY A 114 11.76 -14.27 5.47
CA GLY A 114 10.99 -13.85 6.64
C GLY A 114 9.50 -13.93 6.38
N ARG A 115 8.71 -13.50 7.34
CA ARG A 115 7.26 -13.63 7.33
C ARG A 115 6.52 -12.32 7.08
N ALA A 116 7.20 -11.25 6.64
CA ALA A 116 6.53 -9.97 6.41
C ALA A 116 5.44 -10.08 5.34
N LEU A 117 5.73 -10.68 4.20
CA LEU A 117 4.73 -10.87 3.15
C LEU A 117 3.58 -11.79 3.59
N PRO A 118 3.81 -13.01 4.10
CA PRO A 118 2.75 -13.84 4.64
C PRO A 118 1.92 -13.17 5.74
N PHE A 119 2.53 -12.37 6.60
CA PHE A 119 1.82 -11.64 7.64
C PHE A 119 0.86 -10.61 7.05
N MET A 120 1.32 -9.83 6.06
CA MET A 120 0.46 -8.87 5.35
C MET A 120 -0.68 -9.57 4.62
N GLU A 121 -0.39 -10.64 3.87
CA GLU A 121 -1.40 -11.42 3.15
C GLU A 121 -2.46 -12.01 4.10
N GLU A 122 -2.05 -12.59 5.22
CA GLU A 122 -2.97 -13.11 6.23
C GLU A 122 -3.87 -12.00 6.80
N THR A 123 -3.31 -10.83 7.08
CA THR A 123 -4.09 -9.69 7.60
C THR A 123 -5.10 -9.21 6.57
N PHE A 124 -4.67 -8.97 5.33
CA PHE A 124 -5.55 -8.50 4.27
C PHE A 124 -6.63 -9.51 3.88
N SER A 125 -6.38 -10.81 4.06
CA SER A 125 -7.38 -11.87 3.83
C SER A 125 -8.59 -11.79 4.75
N LYS A 126 -8.47 -11.10 5.89
CA LYS A 126 -9.55 -10.91 6.87
C LYS A 126 -10.48 -9.75 6.51
N PHE A 127 -10.02 -8.82 5.67
CA PHE A 127 -10.83 -7.68 5.24
C PHE A 127 -11.90 -8.10 4.22
N ARG A 128 -13.07 -7.47 4.30
CA ARG A 128 -14.19 -7.73 3.39
C ARG A 128 -14.19 -6.75 2.23
N ASP A 129 -14.66 -7.21 1.07
CA ASP A 129 -14.84 -6.37 -0.12
C ASP A 129 -13.55 -5.64 -0.55
N VAL A 130 -12.41 -6.28 -0.38
CA VAL A 130 -11.10 -5.78 -0.85
C VAL A 130 -10.59 -6.63 -2.00
N LYS A 131 -9.85 -6.03 -2.90
CA LYS A 131 -9.30 -6.71 -4.08
C LYS A 131 -7.79 -6.56 -4.14
N LEU A 132 -7.10 -7.68 -4.21
CA LEU A 132 -5.65 -7.70 -4.49
C LEU A 132 -5.41 -7.26 -5.95
N VAL A 133 -4.48 -6.32 -6.14
CA VAL A 133 -4.03 -5.83 -7.44
C VAL A 133 -2.54 -6.10 -7.59
N GLY A 134 -2.20 -6.81 -8.65
CA GLY A 134 -0.85 -7.31 -8.89
C GLY A 134 -0.48 -8.49 -8.00
N GLU A 135 0.58 -9.18 -8.37
CA GLU A 135 1.12 -10.30 -7.58
C GLU A 135 1.99 -9.76 -6.44
N PRO A 136 1.75 -10.17 -5.18
CA PRO A 136 2.63 -9.80 -4.06
C PRO A 136 4.04 -10.36 -4.24
N PHE A 137 5.06 -9.59 -3.89
CA PHE A 137 6.44 -10.05 -4.01
C PHE A 137 7.35 -9.51 -2.91
N THR A 138 8.53 -10.11 -2.79
CA THR A 138 9.56 -9.71 -1.83
C THR A 138 10.80 -9.18 -2.55
N ILE A 139 11.23 -7.99 -2.16
CA ILE A 139 12.50 -7.39 -2.58
C ILE A 139 13.61 -7.99 -1.70
N LEU A 140 14.63 -8.55 -2.31
CA LEU A 140 15.81 -9.06 -1.59
C LEU A 140 16.84 -7.95 -1.42
N THR A 141 16.76 -7.27 -0.27
CA THR A 141 17.63 -6.18 0.20
C THR A 141 17.48 -4.92 -0.64
N LYS A 142 17.99 -4.87 -1.84
CA LYS A 142 17.98 -3.70 -2.73
C LYS A 142 17.29 -4.00 -4.06
N LEU A 143 16.90 -2.94 -4.75
CA LEU A 143 16.35 -3.05 -6.10
C LEU A 143 17.38 -3.65 -7.06
N LYS A 144 16.96 -4.64 -7.82
CA LYS A 144 17.65 -5.28 -8.92
C LYS A 144 16.75 -5.24 -10.16
N GLU A 145 17.25 -5.70 -11.28
CA GLU A 145 16.50 -5.68 -12.54
C GLU A 145 15.18 -6.45 -12.46
N ASP A 146 15.19 -7.66 -11.89
CA ASP A 146 14.01 -8.48 -11.66
C ASP A 146 12.97 -7.77 -10.79
N THR A 147 13.43 -7.15 -9.72
CA THR A 147 12.57 -6.39 -8.80
C THR A 147 11.99 -5.13 -9.45
N THR A 148 12.79 -4.46 -10.29
CA THR A 148 12.34 -3.31 -11.06
C THR A 148 11.25 -3.73 -12.05
N ASN A 149 11.38 -4.87 -12.71
CA ASN A 149 10.37 -5.44 -13.59
C ASN A 149 9.08 -5.79 -12.82
N ASN A 150 9.18 -6.31 -11.60
CA ASN A 150 8.01 -6.56 -10.76
C ASN A 150 7.29 -5.26 -10.39
N LEU A 151 8.02 -4.18 -10.10
CA LEU A 151 7.42 -2.86 -9.87
C LEU A 151 6.77 -2.28 -11.13
N ASP A 152 7.34 -2.52 -12.32
CA ASP A 152 6.74 -2.13 -13.59
C ASP A 152 5.42 -2.85 -13.84
N ASN A 153 5.38 -4.16 -13.59
CA ASN A 153 4.17 -4.95 -13.72
C ASN A 153 3.10 -4.50 -12.70
N LEU A 154 3.51 -4.30 -11.45
CA LEU A 154 2.61 -3.80 -10.41
C LEU A 154 2.03 -2.42 -10.79
N ALA A 155 2.84 -1.50 -11.29
CA ALA A 155 2.37 -0.20 -11.74
C ALA A 155 1.32 -0.31 -12.85
N LYS A 156 1.54 -1.18 -13.84
CA LYS A 156 0.57 -1.46 -14.92
C LYS A 156 -0.76 -2.00 -14.40
N GLU A 157 -0.72 -2.96 -13.46
CA GLU A 157 -1.94 -3.52 -12.87
C GLU A 157 -2.69 -2.50 -12.01
N ILE A 158 -1.97 -1.65 -11.28
CA ILE A 158 -2.59 -0.54 -10.53
C ILE A 158 -3.28 0.43 -11.49
N VAL A 159 -2.61 0.85 -12.57
CA VAL A 159 -3.21 1.75 -13.57
C VAL A 159 -4.50 1.19 -14.14
N LYS A 160 -4.52 -0.08 -14.54
CA LYS A 160 -5.74 -0.77 -15.00
C LYS A 160 -6.86 -0.78 -13.96
N SER A 161 -6.52 -0.85 -12.69
CA SER A 161 -7.50 -0.88 -11.60
C SER A 161 -8.14 0.48 -11.31
N LEU A 162 -7.60 1.56 -11.87
CA LEU A 162 -8.11 2.92 -11.75
C LEU A 162 -9.06 3.31 -12.89
N GLU A 163 -9.10 2.51 -13.96
CA GLU A 163 -10.03 2.65 -15.09
C GLU A 163 -11.44 2.13 -14.74
#